data_3dd8ff0471179e6b32a95474825db1ca
#
_entry.id   3dd8ff0471179e6b32a95474825db1ca
#
_cell.length_a   1.000
_cell.length_b   1.000
_cell.length_c   1.000
_cell.angle_alpha   90.00
_cell.angle_beta   90.00
_cell.angle_gamma   90.00
#
_symmetry.space_group_name_H-M   'P 1'
#
loop_
_entity.id
_entity.type
_entity.pdbx_description
1 polymer ?
#
loop_
_entity_poly.entity_id
_entity_poly.type
_entity_poly.pdbx_seq_one_letter_code
_entity_poly.pdbx_strand_id
1 'polypeptide(L)'
;MGTITFFGNTDMGQIRSNNEDAFIAQYIWDEKHILAVAIDGVGGYEGGEIAASLAQKSIVEYLESYSNGERLELLKQAVIFANNRIYSERKSLPQYSSMSCVLTAILVEIESKRINMAHIGDTRLYQFANGEIVKLSHDHSLIGYREEIGDLTEEEAMKHPQRNVIGRDVGSQFLESSGNDYIEVESFPLIPNSILLLCSDGLCDMITSEQMRIELEKEIPIKEKVDNLINEANKAGGKDNITVVLVGSIDSECLSQNENDIEEEQPVTEIHITEIPVDDAHTKSRTKVSTSRIFSIILISIFLVVIGYFLGGFTGHRVLPTIFTKSLQKDTIIVEPTDSLVIELRKDTTELHKIIREKDSLIDALKVQ
;
A
#
# COMPACT_ATOMS: atom_id res chain seq x y z
N MET A 1 -15.52 -10.45 27.52
CA MET A 1 -15.21 -9.64 26.32
C MET A 1 -14.10 -10.36 25.60
N GLY A 2 -14.24 -10.67 24.31
CA GLY A 2 -13.18 -11.31 23.53
C GLY A 2 -11.93 -10.41 23.49
N THR A 3 -10.77 -11.03 23.60
CA THR A 3 -9.49 -10.32 23.47
C THR A 3 -9.23 -10.12 21.98
N ILE A 4 -8.98 -8.88 21.53
CA ILE A 4 -8.54 -8.62 20.17
C ILE A 4 -7.02 -8.49 20.19
N THR A 5 -6.36 -9.23 19.30
CA THR A 5 -4.93 -9.15 19.08
C THR A 5 -4.67 -8.63 17.67
N PHE A 6 -3.59 -7.88 17.49
CA PHE A 6 -3.20 -7.37 16.18
C PHE A 6 -1.68 -7.35 16.04
N PHE A 7 -1.21 -7.48 14.83
CA PHE A 7 0.20 -7.39 14.47
C PHE A 7 0.33 -7.02 12.99
N GLY A 8 1.35 -6.25 12.65
CA GLY A 8 1.71 -5.93 11.28
C GLY A 8 3.21 -6.09 11.05
N ASN A 9 3.57 -6.42 9.83
CA ASN A 9 4.96 -6.49 9.39
C ASN A 9 5.05 -6.17 7.91
N THR A 10 6.23 -5.73 7.47
CA THR A 10 6.55 -5.45 6.08
C THR A 10 7.91 -6.01 5.72
N ASP A 11 8.07 -6.49 4.49
CA ASP A 11 9.31 -7.05 3.96
C ASP A 11 9.60 -6.45 2.58
N MET A 12 10.87 -6.26 2.27
CA MET A 12 11.29 -5.67 0.99
C MET A 12 11.01 -6.57 -0.21
N GLY A 13 10.73 -7.85 0.00
CA GLY A 13 10.66 -8.85 -1.06
C GLY A 13 12.04 -9.31 -1.53
N GLN A 14 12.06 -10.09 -2.62
CA GLN A 14 13.29 -10.70 -3.15
C GLN A 14 13.91 -9.90 -4.31
N ILE A 15 13.15 -8.98 -4.90
CA ILE A 15 13.53 -8.30 -6.16
C ILE A 15 13.79 -6.81 -5.95
N ARG A 16 13.03 -6.15 -5.08
CA ARG A 16 13.16 -4.72 -4.81
C ARG A 16 14.43 -4.43 -4.01
N SER A 17 15.00 -3.25 -4.17
CA SER A 17 16.17 -2.75 -3.43
C SER A 17 15.82 -1.78 -2.30
N ASN A 18 14.55 -1.37 -2.24
CA ASN A 18 13.98 -0.49 -1.23
C ASN A 18 12.60 -0.98 -0.83
N ASN A 19 12.17 -0.66 0.38
CA ASN A 19 10.81 -0.90 0.84
C ASN A 19 10.05 0.43 0.83
N GLU A 20 9.09 0.55 -0.08
CA GLU A 20 8.25 1.74 -0.24
C GLU A 20 6.90 1.57 0.48
N ASP A 21 6.64 0.41 1.09
CA ASP A 21 5.46 0.15 1.90
C ASP A 21 5.59 0.73 3.31
N ALA A 22 4.44 0.98 3.92
CA ALA A 22 4.30 1.29 5.35
C ALA A 22 3.02 0.65 5.90
N PHE A 23 2.92 0.54 7.23
CA PHE A 23 1.70 0.06 7.87
C PHE A 23 1.45 0.75 9.21
N ILE A 24 0.22 0.65 9.71
CA ILE A 24 -0.17 1.01 11.07
C ILE A 24 -0.86 -0.22 11.69
N ALA A 25 -0.49 -0.53 12.93
CA ALA A 25 -1.14 -1.56 13.76
C ALA A 25 -1.03 -1.11 15.22
N GLN A 26 -2.00 -0.35 15.71
CA GLN A 26 -1.95 0.22 17.06
C GLN A 26 -3.34 0.54 17.61
N TYR A 27 -3.42 0.71 18.91
CA TYR A 27 -4.57 1.37 19.53
C TYR A 27 -4.56 2.87 19.19
N ILE A 28 -5.77 3.44 19.03
CA ILE A 28 -5.96 4.87 18.85
C ILE A 28 -7.01 5.35 19.87
N TRP A 29 -6.76 6.49 20.51
CA TRP A 29 -7.54 7.11 21.56
C TRP A 29 -7.58 6.31 22.88
N ASP A 30 -7.89 5.03 22.85
CA ASP A 30 -7.97 4.10 23.98
C ASP A 30 -7.82 2.63 23.51
N GLU A 31 -7.87 1.69 24.46
CA GLU A 31 -7.75 0.25 24.18
C GLU A 31 -9.03 -0.38 23.54
N LYS A 32 -10.02 0.44 23.17
CA LYS A 32 -11.27 -0.02 22.56
C LYS A 32 -11.32 0.25 21.04
N HIS A 33 -10.35 0.98 20.54
CA HIS A 33 -10.25 1.35 19.14
C HIS A 33 -8.89 0.93 18.56
N ILE A 34 -8.91 0.13 17.51
CA ILE A 34 -7.69 -0.30 16.81
C ILE A 34 -7.66 0.34 15.43
N LEU A 35 -6.56 1.01 15.14
CA LEU A 35 -6.23 1.52 13.81
C LEU A 35 -5.27 0.54 13.14
N ALA A 36 -5.68 -0.03 12.01
CA ALA A 36 -4.83 -0.84 11.16
C ALA A 36 -4.87 -0.30 9.73
N VAL A 37 -3.69 -0.16 9.10
CA VAL A 37 -3.55 0.38 7.75
C VAL A 37 -2.44 -0.37 7.03
N ALA A 38 -2.69 -0.77 5.79
CA ALA A 38 -1.67 -1.16 4.83
C ALA A 38 -1.51 -0.02 3.82
N ILE A 39 -0.28 0.40 3.54
CA ILE A 39 0.05 1.52 2.67
C ILE A 39 1.14 1.05 1.72
N ASP A 40 0.90 1.20 0.42
CA ASP A 40 1.84 0.86 -0.63
C ASP A 40 2.27 2.14 -1.37
N GLY A 41 3.56 2.40 -1.37
CA GLY A 41 4.14 3.62 -1.92
C GLY A 41 4.36 3.51 -3.42
N VAL A 42 3.79 4.43 -4.18
CA VAL A 42 3.89 4.51 -5.64
C VAL A 42 4.73 5.72 -6.04
N GLY A 43 5.81 5.48 -6.80
CA GLY A 43 6.65 6.57 -7.32
C GLY A 43 8.10 6.13 -7.47
N GLY A 44 8.76 6.50 -8.57
CA GLY A 44 10.18 6.20 -8.77
C GLY A 44 11.09 7.04 -7.84
N TYR A 45 12.33 6.57 -7.60
CA TYR A 45 13.38 7.31 -6.88
C TYR A 45 12.96 7.83 -5.49
N GLU A 46 12.67 6.92 -4.55
CA GLU A 46 12.32 7.23 -3.14
C GLU A 46 10.98 7.97 -2.94
N GLY A 47 10.23 8.28 -4.00
CA GLY A 47 8.97 9.00 -3.90
C GLY A 47 7.89 8.19 -3.19
N GLY A 48 7.82 6.87 -3.44
CA GLY A 48 6.87 5.95 -2.82
C GLY A 48 7.07 5.85 -1.31
N GLU A 49 8.32 5.64 -0.84
CA GLU A 49 8.66 5.58 0.59
C GLU A 49 8.24 6.85 1.33
N ILE A 50 8.52 8.03 0.72
CA ILE A 50 8.14 9.32 1.32
C ILE A 50 6.63 9.46 1.39
N ALA A 51 5.90 9.09 0.33
CA ALA A 51 4.44 9.16 0.29
C ALA A 51 3.81 8.22 1.35
N ALA A 52 4.27 6.97 1.44
CA ALA A 52 3.78 6.01 2.42
C ALA A 52 4.06 6.45 3.87
N SER A 53 5.29 6.92 4.15
CA SER A 53 5.65 7.48 5.46
C SER A 53 4.83 8.72 5.82
N LEU A 54 4.56 9.59 4.84
CA LEU A 54 3.77 10.80 5.05
C LEU A 54 2.29 10.47 5.29
N ALA A 55 1.73 9.49 4.55
CA ALA A 55 0.38 8.98 4.78
C ALA A 55 0.24 8.39 6.19
N GLN A 56 1.16 7.49 6.58
CA GLN A 56 1.20 6.87 7.90
C GLN A 56 1.16 7.91 9.03
N LYS A 57 2.08 8.89 8.99
CA LYS A 57 2.16 9.94 10.01
C LYS A 57 0.92 10.83 10.03
N SER A 58 0.40 11.18 8.85
CA SER A 58 -0.74 12.09 8.73
C SER A 58 -2.04 11.49 9.24
N ILE A 59 -2.28 10.20 8.98
CA ILE A 59 -3.46 9.50 9.47
C ILE A 59 -3.46 9.46 11.01
N VAL A 60 -2.34 9.09 11.62
CA VAL A 60 -2.20 9.05 13.07
C VAL A 60 -2.37 10.46 13.67
N GLU A 61 -1.65 11.46 13.13
CA GLU A 61 -1.72 12.87 13.59
C GLU A 61 -3.17 13.41 13.57
N TYR A 62 -3.91 13.12 12.49
CA TYR A 62 -5.30 13.56 12.38
C TYR A 62 -6.19 12.89 13.44
N LEU A 63 -6.13 11.56 13.56
CA LEU A 63 -6.97 10.83 14.50
C LEU A 63 -6.62 11.13 15.96
N GLU A 64 -5.34 11.34 16.30
CA GLU A 64 -4.95 11.80 17.65
C GLU A 64 -5.50 13.20 17.97
N SER A 65 -5.59 14.08 16.97
CA SER A 65 -6.11 15.43 17.13
C SER A 65 -7.64 15.49 17.21
N TYR A 66 -8.33 14.52 16.62
CA TYR A 66 -9.78 14.49 16.50
C TYR A 66 -10.34 13.12 16.93
N SER A 67 -10.91 13.07 18.14
CA SER A 67 -11.48 11.84 18.71
C SER A 67 -13.02 11.86 18.81
N ASN A 68 -13.64 13.01 18.56
CA ASN A 68 -15.10 13.18 18.68
C ASN A 68 -15.76 13.19 17.30
N GLY A 69 -16.77 12.37 17.09
CA GLY A 69 -17.53 12.31 15.84
C GLY A 69 -17.86 10.87 15.41
N GLU A 70 -18.46 10.76 14.26
CA GLU A 70 -18.79 9.49 13.64
C GLU A 70 -17.50 8.86 13.12
N ARG A 71 -17.24 7.58 13.44
CA ARG A 71 -15.95 6.92 13.27
C ARG A 71 -15.54 6.75 11.79
N LEU A 72 -16.50 6.42 10.95
CA LEU A 72 -16.28 6.31 9.51
C LEU A 72 -15.87 7.65 8.90
N GLU A 73 -16.56 8.72 9.31
CA GLU A 73 -16.23 10.07 8.85
C GLU A 73 -14.86 10.54 9.35
N LEU A 74 -14.51 10.27 10.61
CA LEU A 74 -13.18 10.58 11.13
C LEU A 74 -12.07 9.86 10.34
N LEU A 75 -12.26 8.58 10.02
CA LEU A 75 -11.31 7.81 9.22
C LEU A 75 -11.19 8.36 7.79
N LYS A 76 -12.32 8.67 7.16
CA LYS A 76 -12.35 9.32 5.83
C LYS A 76 -11.59 10.64 5.83
N GLN A 77 -11.83 11.50 6.82
CA GLN A 77 -11.17 12.80 6.93
C GLN A 77 -9.66 12.64 7.21
N ALA A 78 -9.24 11.62 7.96
CA ALA A 78 -7.83 11.32 8.16
C ALA A 78 -7.14 10.95 6.84
N VAL A 79 -7.80 10.16 5.98
CA VAL A 79 -7.28 9.81 4.64
C VAL A 79 -7.24 11.04 3.72
N ILE A 80 -8.26 11.91 3.75
CA ILE A 80 -8.27 13.19 3.01
C ILE A 80 -7.12 14.09 3.47
N PHE A 81 -6.90 14.18 4.78
CA PHE A 81 -5.80 14.97 5.35
C PHE A 81 -4.44 14.45 4.86
N ALA A 82 -4.23 13.13 4.89
CA ALA A 82 -3.02 12.49 4.37
C ALA A 82 -2.83 12.76 2.87
N ASN A 83 -3.89 12.58 2.07
CA ASN A 83 -3.88 12.86 0.64
C ASN A 83 -3.46 14.30 0.34
N ASN A 84 -4.08 15.28 1.01
CA ASN A 84 -3.82 16.68 0.74
C ASN A 84 -2.43 17.11 1.20
N ARG A 85 -1.87 16.45 2.21
CA ARG A 85 -0.50 16.66 2.65
C ARG A 85 0.51 16.14 1.62
N ILE A 86 0.31 14.93 1.10
CA ILE A 86 1.13 14.36 0.01
C ILE A 86 1.03 15.23 -1.25
N TYR A 87 -0.18 15.63 -1.64
CA TYR A 87 -0.41 16.52 -2.77
C TYR A 87 0.34 17.86 -2.64
N SER A 88 0.35 18.45 -1.45
CA SER A 88 1.03 19.71 -1.19
C SER A 88 2.56 19.55 -1.25
N GLU A 89 3.09 18.47 -0.68
CA GLU A 89 4.51 18.15 -0.68
C GLU A 89 5.01 17.86 -2.11
N ARG A 90 4.26 17.08 -2.87
CA ARG A 90 4.50 16.79 -4.28
C ARG A 90 4.60 18.04 -5.15
N LYS A 91 3.81 19.08 -4.86
CA LYS A 91 3.88 20.37 -5.56
C LYS A 91 5.09 21.21 -5.16
N SER A 92 5.53 21.10 -3.93
CA SER A 92 6.66 21.88 -3.40
C SER A 92 8.02 21.31 -3.81
N LEU A 93 8.10 20.01 -4.11
CA LEU A 93 9.34 19.27 -4.39
C LEU A 93 9.31 18.64 -5.80
N PRO A 94 9.83 19.30 -6.84
CA PRO A 94 9.78 18.80 -8.22
C PRO A 94 10.36 17.39 -8.43
N GLN A 95 11.37 17.00 -7.63
CA GLN A 95 11.96 15.66 -7.68
C GLN A 95 10.98 14.56 -7.25
N TYR A 96 9.95 14.90 -6.47
CA TYR A 96 8.89 13.99 -6.00
C TYR A 96 7.54 14.24 -6.67
N SER A 97 7.54 14.84 -7.87
CA SER A 97 6.32 15.19 -8.61
C SER A 97 5.43 13.99 -8.96
N SER A 98 5.94 12.77 -8.91
CA SER A 98 5.21 11.51 -9.14
C SER A 98 4.91 10.73 -7.86
N MET A 99 5.31 11.22 -6.67
CA MET A 99 5.06 10.49 -5.43
C MET A 99 3.57 10.38 -5.14
N SER A 100 3.10 9.20 -4.81
CA SER A 100 1.76 8.89 -4.34
C SER A 100 1.80 7.57 -3.55
N CYS A 101 0.69 7.17 -2.99
CA CYS A 101 0.54 5.84 -2.42
C CYS A 101 -0.89 5.34 -2.63
N VAL A 102 -1.12 4.07 -2.38
CA VAL A 102 -2.44 3.48 -2.20
C VAL A 102 -2.55 2.98 -0.78
N LEU A 103 -3.76 2.89 -0.24
CA LEU A 103 -3.95 2.43 1.13
C LEU A 103 -5.33 1.81 1.38
N THR A 104 -5.35 0.88 2.32
CA THR A 104 -6.55 0.38 2.99
C THR A 104 -6.40 0.63 4.47
N ALA A 105 -7.30 1.41 5.05
CA ALA A 105 -7.33 1.77 6.47
C ALA A 105 -8.61 1.23 7.11
N ILE A 106 -8.49 0.63 8.29
CA ILE A 106 -9.64 0.25 9.12
C ILE A 106 -9.51 0.83 10.52
N LEU A 107 -10.66 1.22 11.05
CA LEU A 107 -10.85 1.57 12.45
C LEU A 107 -11.82 0.55 13.06
N VAL A 108 -11.30 -0.32 13.93
CA VAL A 108 -12.09 -1.35 14.61
C VAL A 108 -12.56 -0.82 15.95
N GLU A 109 -13.88 -0.81 16.14
CA GLU A 109 -14.53 -0.47 17.39
C GLU A 109 -14.89 -1.75 18.13
N ILE A 110 -14.20 -2.05 19.23
CA ILE A 110 -14.35 -3.30 19.98
C ILE A 110 -15.70 -3.40 20.66
N GLU A 111 -16.17 -2.32 21.27
CA GLU A 111 -17.45 -2.29 22.03
C GLU A 111 -18.66 -2.39 21.10
N SER A 112 -18.67 -1.61 20.02
CA SER A 112 -19.78 -1.61 19.05
C SER A 112 -19.72 -2.79 18.06
N LYS A 113 -18.61 -3.56 18.09
CA LYS A 113 -18.32 -4.67 17.15
C LYS A 113 -18.45 -4.22 15.70
N ARG A 114 -17.82 -3.10 15.36
CA ARG A 114 -17.87 -2.49 14.04
C ARG A 114 -16.47 -2.30 13.46
N ILE A 115 -16.38 -2.46 12.16
CA ILE A 115 -15.20 -2.16 11.36
C ILE A 115 -15.59 -1.01 10.43
N ASN A 116 -14.86 0.09 10.49
CA ASN A 116 -15.01 1.20 9.55
C ASN A 116 -13.80 1.15 8.60
N MET A 117 -14.03 1.15 7.31
CA MET A 117 -13.00 1.09 6.26
C MET A 117 -12.97 2.40 5.46
N ALA A 118 -11.75 2.83 5.10
CA ALA A 118 -11.50 3.82 4.07
C ALA A 118 -10.39 3.27 3.15
N HIS A 119 -10.66 3.23 1.84
CA HIS A 119 -9.79 2.57 0.88
C HIS A 119 -9.59 3.40 -0.38
N ILE A 120 -8.36 3.42 -0.90
CA ILE A 120 -7.98 3.99 -2.20
C ILE A 120 -6.87 3.13 -2.81
N GLY A 121 -7.10 2.58 -4.00
CA GLY A 121 -6.09 1.86 -4.76
C GLY A 121 -6.37 0.38 -4.91
N ASP A 122 -5.36 -0.46 -4.76
CA ASP A 122 -5.41 -1.91 -4.94
C ASP A 122 -4.75 -2.70 -3.80
N THR A 123 -4.43 -2.02 -2.67
CA THR A 123 -4.25 -2.70 -1.38
C THR A 123 -5.58 -3.34 -0.98
N ARG A 124 -5.57 -4.44 -0.24
CA ARG A 124 -6.80 -5.20 -0.01
C ARG A 124 -7.11 -5.40 1.47
N LEU A 125 -8.42 -5.45 1.78
CA LEU A 125 -8.96 -5.91 3.06
C LEU A 125 -9.72 -7.21 2.84
N TYR A 126 -9.35 -8.24 3.60
CA TYR A 126 -10.09 -9.50 3.67
C TYR A 126 -10.60 -9.74 5.09
N GLN A 127 -11.70 -10.48 5.18
CA GLN A 127 -12.19 -11.05 6.43
C GLN A 127 -12.16 -12.58 6.34
N PHE A 128 -11.44 -13.22 7.25
CA PHE A 128 -11.48 -14.67 7.45
C PHE A 128 -12.39 -14.98 8.62
N ALA A 129 -13.43 -15.76 8.39
CA ALA A 129 -14.39 -16.20 9.40
C ALA A 129 -15.01 -17.54 9.01
N ASN A 130 -15.25 -18.44 9.97
CA ASN A 130 -15.91 -19.73 9.73
C ASN A 130 -15.25 -20.61 8.65
N GLY A 131 -13.93 -20.50 8.49
CA GLY A 131 -13.17 -21.25 7.49
C GLY A 131 -13.20 -20.65 6.07
N GLU A 132 -13.83 -19.50 5.88
CA GLU A 132 -13.92 -18.80 4.60
C GLU A 132 -13.17 -17.46 4.65
N ILE A 133 -12.58 -17.05 3.53
CA ILE A 133 -11.97 -15.75 3.33
C ILE A 133 -12.76 -14.94 2.29
N VAL A 134 -13.12 -13.72 2.62
CA VAL A 134 -13.90 -12.82 1.76
C VAL A 134 -13.17 -11.49 1.64
N LYS A 135 -12.97 -11.02 0.40
CA LYS A 135 -12.46 -9.67 0.13
C LYS A 135 -13.56 -8.64 0.40
N LEU A 136 -13.25 -7.62 1.20
CA LEU A 136 -14.19 -6.56 1.59
C LEU A 136 -13.94 -5.25 0.83
N SER A 137 -12.71 -4.96 0.41
CA SER A 137 -12.37 -3.78 -0.40
C SER A 137 -12.53 -4.05 -1.90
N HIS A 138 -12.80 -3.00 -2.68
CA HIS A 138 -12.89 -3.07 -4.13
C HIS A 138 -11.67 -2.41 -4.77
N ASP A 139 -10.88 -3.17 -5.54
CA ASP A 139 -9.67 -2.63 -6.16
C ASP A 139 -10.02 -1.48 -7.13
N HIS A 140 -9.42 -0.32 -6.96
CA HIS A 140 -9.53 0.79 -7.89
C HIS A 140 -8.59 0.61 -9.09
N SER A 141 -8.68 -0.56 -9.74
CA SER A 141 -7.93 -0.93 -10.94
C SER A 141 -8.82 -1.63 -11.95
N LEU A 142 -8.46 -1.58 -13.24
CA LEU A 142 -9.23 -2.28 -14.28
C LEU A 142 -9.18 -3.80 -14.08
N ILE A 143 -8.04 -4.33 -13.69
CA ILE A 143 -7.86 -5.78 -13.53
C ILE A 143 -8.56 -6.28 -12.29
N GLY A 144 -8.51 -5.54 -11.18
CA GLY A 144 -9.27 -5.86 -9.98
C GLY A 144 -10.78 -5.86 -10.23
N TYR A 145 -11.30 -4.89 -10.98
CA TYR A 145 -12.71 -4.89 -11.39
C TYR A 145 -13.08 -6.12 -12.22
N ARG A 146 -12.22 -6.54 -13.18
CA ARG A 146 -12.47 -7.72 -14.01
C ARG A 146 -12.43 -9.03 -13.21
N GLU A 147 -11.57 -9.10 -12.21
CA GLU A 147 -11.54 -10.18 -11.23
C GLU A 147 -12.84 -10.24 -10.42
N GLU A 148 -13.31 -9.11 -9.91
CA GLU A 148 -14.53 -9.01 -9.09
C GLU A 148 -15.81 -9.41 -9.83
N ILE A 149 -15.93 -9.07 -11.11
CA ILE A 149 -17.09 -9.47 -11.93
C ILE A 149 -16.95 -10.88 -12.52
N GLY A 150 -15.86 -11.59 -12.22
CA GLY A 150 -15.61 -12.96 -12.71
C GLY A 150 -15.19 -13.06 -14.17
N ASP A 151 -14.76 -11.97 -14.80
CA ASP A 151 -14.22 -11.94 -16.16
C ASP A 151 -12.77 -12.50 -16.22
N LEU A 152 -12.06 -12.42 -15.10
CA LEU A 152 -10.76 -13.05 -14.86
C LEU A 152 -10.84 -13.87 -13.58
N THR A 153 -10.15 -15.01 -13.56
CA THR A 153 -9.86 -15.70 -12.31
C THR A 153 -8.78 -14.94 -11.53
N GLU A 154 -8.69 -15.15 -10.22
CA GLU A 154 -7.64 -14.59 -9.38
C GLU A 154 -6.24 -14.84 -9.97
N GLU A 155 -5.97 -16.09 -10.40
CA GLU A 155 -4.67 -16.47 -10.99
C GLU A 155 -4.37 -15.80 -12.34
N GLU A 156 -5.40 -15.50 -13.14
CA GLU A 156 -5.26 -14.74 -14.39
C GLU A 156 -5.01 -13.26 -14.10
N ALA A 157 -5.71 -12.69 -13.11
CA ALA A 157 -5.51 -11.32 -12.67
C ALA A 157 -4.08 -11.09 -12.12
N MET A 158 -3.57 -11.96 -11.24
CA MET A 158 -2.21 -11.93 -10.70
C MET A 158 -1.11 -11.92 -11.78
N LYS A 159 -1.36 -12.54 -12.94
CA LYS A 159 -0.39 -12.65 -14.05
C LYS A 159 -0.62 -11.62 -15.15
N HIS A 160 -1.66 -10.79 -15.02
CA HIS A 160 -2.04 -9.88 -16.10
C HIS A 160 -1.02 -8.75 -16.27
N PRO A 161 -0.60 -8.40 -17.52
CA PRO A 161 0.42 -7.36 -17.75
C PRO A 161 0.05 -5.96 -17.24
N GLN A 162 -1.23 -5.69 -17.01
CA GLN A 162 -1.74 -4.41 -16.49
C GLN A 162 -2.17 -4.52 -15.02
N ARG A 163 -1.74 -5.55 -14.28
CA ARG A 163 -2.15 -5.77 -12.89
C ARG A 163 -1.85 -4.54 -12.01
N ASN A 164 -0.68 -3.94 -12.17
CA ASN A 164 -0.21 -2.80 -11.37
C ASN A 164 -0.66 -1.43 -11.93
N VAL A 165 -1.70 -1.39 -12.79
CA VAL A 165 -2.24 -0.13 -13.30
C VAL A 165 -3.41 0.29 -12.42
N ILE A 166 -3.14 1.19 -11.49
CA ILE A 166 -4.12 1.75 -10.56
C ILE A 166 -4.91 2.90 -11.18
N GLY A 167 -6.19 2.99 -10.83
CA GLY A 167 -7.10 4.06 -11.28
C GLY A 167 -7.26 5.22 -10.29
N ARG A 168 -6.93 4.98 -9.00
CA ARG A 168 -7.00 5.99 -7.93
C ARG A 168 -5.84 5.80 -6.97
N ASP A 169 -5.25 6.91 -6.53
CA ASP A 169 -4.16 6.94 -5.57
C ASP A 169 -4.32 8.08 -4.55
N VAL A 170 -3.50 8.09 -3.53
CA VAL A 170 -3.43 9.12 -2.49
C VAL A 170 -2.30 10.08 -2.84
N GLY A 171 -2.63 11.37 -3.07
CA GLY A 171 -1.65 12.44 -3.31
C GLY A 171 -1.58 12.95 -4.74
N SER A 172 -2.26 12.34 -5.73
CA SER A 172 -2.25 12.82 -7.12
C SER A 172 -3.09 14.07 -7.33
N GLN A 173 -4.19 14.23 -6.58
CA GLN A 173 -5.10 15.36 -6.66
C GLN A 173 -5.51 15.86 -5.29
N PHE A 174 -5.94 17.11 -5.21
CA PHE A 174 -6.52 17.67 -3.99
C PHE A 174 -7.93 17.12 -3.79
N LEU A 175 -8.23 16.68 -2.57
CA LEU A 175 -9.55 16.18 -2.19
C LEU A 175 -10.26 17.16 -1.26
N GLU A 176 -11.50 17.52 -1.61
CA GLU A 176 -12.38 18.32 -0.74
C GLU A 176 -13.00 17.44 0.35
N SER A 177 -13.25 18.02 1.53
CA SER A 177 -13.82 17.30 2.66
C SER A 177 -15.27 16.85 2.44
N SER A 178 -15.99 17.44 1.51
CA SER A 178 -17.41 17.14 1.23
C SER A 178 -17.61 16.56 -0.17
N GLY A 179 -18.48 15.54 -0.27
CA GLY A 179 -19.01 15.06 -1.56
C GLY A 179 -18.03 14.28 -2.44
N ASN A 180 -17.09 13.56 -1.85
CA ASN A 180 -16.03 12.90 -2.60
C ASN A 180 -16.20 11.37 -2.60
N ASP A 181 -16.62 10.82 -3.75
CA ASP A 181 -16.71 9.38 -4.00
C ASP A 181 -15.35 8.76 -4.41
N TYR A 182 -14.27 9.53 -4.28
CA TYR A 182 -12.93 9.08 -4.64
C TYR A 182 -12.37 8.05 -3.64
N ILE A 183 -12.77 8.19 -2.38
CA ILE A 183 -12.43 7.26 -1.30
C ILE A 183 -13.60 6.29 -1.14
N GLU A 184 -13.34 5.00 -1.23
CA GLU A 184 -14.30 3.98 -0.83
C GLU A 184 -14.39 4.00 0.70
N VAL A 185 -15.59 4.16 1.24
CA VAL A 185 -15.85 4.11 2.68
C VAL A 185 -17.03 3.20 2.97
N GLU A 186 -16.82 2.26 3.89
CA GLU A 186 -17.85 1.29 4.26
C GLU A 186 -17.70 0.86 5.72
N SER A 187 -18.81 0.39 6.32
CA SER A 187 -18.80 -0.16 7.67
C SER A 187 -19.36 -1.56 7.70
N PHE A 188 -18.61 -2.47 8.32
CA PHE A 188 -18.95 -3.89 8.42
C PHE A 188 -19.11 -4.31 9.89
N PRO A 189 -19.88 -5.38 10.19
CA PRO A 189 -19.88 -5.98 11.52
C PRO A 189 -18.55 -6.72 11.78
N LEU A 190 -17.98 -6.56 12.96
CA LEU A 190 -16.88 -7.39 13.43
C LEU A 190 -17.44 -8.76 13.85
N ILE A 191 -17.16 -9.78 13.05
CA ILE A 191 -17.60 -11.15 13.33
C ILE A 191 -16.73 -11.73 14.47
N PRO A 192 -17.32 -12.34 15.51
CA PRO A 192 -16.55 -13.05 16.53
C PRO A 192 -15.68 -14.14 15.93
N ASN A 193 -14.48 -14.31 16.48
CA ASN A 193 -13.48 -15.30 16.00
C ASN A 193 -13.06 -15.10 14.54
N SER A 194 -13.18 -13.87 14.01
CA SER A 194 -12.70 -13.52 12.69
C SER A 194 -11.29 -12.93 12.75
N ILE A 195 -10.59 -13.01 11.63
CA ILE A 195 -9.33 -12.32 11.39
C ILE A 195 -9.52 -11.37 10.20
N LEU A 196 -9.19 -10.10 10.39
CA LEU A 196 -9.09 -9.12 9.32
C LEU A 196 -7.64 -9.12 8.82
N LEU A 197 -7.48 -9.20 7.50
CA LEU A 197 -6.19 -9.16 6.82
C LEU A 197 -6.16 -7.93 5.91
N LEU A 198 -5.24 -7.01 6.17
CA LEU A 198 -4.89 -5.94 5.26
C LEU A 198 -3.54 -6.26 4.62
N CYS A 199 -3.42 -6.02 3.32
CA CYS A 199 -2.17 -6.29 2.62
C CYS A 199 -1.94 -5.33 1.44
N SER A 200 -0.66 -5.15 1.06
CA SER A 200 -0.27 -4.61 -0.24
C SER A 200 -0.41 -5.65 -1.35
N ASP A 201 -0.25 -5.24 -2.60
CA ASP A 201 -0.31 -6.12 -3.77
C ASP A 201 0.82 -7.16 -3.77
N GLY A 202 1.97 -6.86 -3.12
CA GLY A 202 3.07 -7.81 -2.95
C GLY A 202 2.70 -9.10 -2.21
N LEU A 203 1.59 -9.14 -1.46
CA LEU A 203 1.03 -10.38 -0.94
C LEU A 203 0.09 -11.03 -1.96
N CYS A 204 -0.96 -10.32 -2.38
CA CYS A 204 -2.05 -10.89 -3.17
C CYS A 204 -1.68 -11.13 -4.65
N ASP A 205 -0.56 -10.62 -5.14
CA ASP A 205 -0.01 -10.96 -6.44
C ASP A 205 0.95 -12.18 -6.39
N MET A 206 1.30 -12.62 -5.19
CA MET A 206 2.21 -13.76 -5.00
C MET A 206 1.49 -15.02 -4.52
N ILE A 207 0.50 -14.89 -3.65
CA ILE A 207 -0.27 -16.03 -3.12
C ILE A 207 -1.78 -15.77 -3.27
N THR A 208 -2.51 -16.84 -3.57
CA THR A 208 -3.97 -16.78 -3.76
C THR A 208 -4.72 -16.63 -2.44
N SER A 209 -5.97 -16.18 -2.52
CA SER A 209 -6.88 -16.12 -1.36
C SER A 209 -7.02 -17.46 -0.64
N GLU A 210 -7.01 -18.58 -1.38
CA GLU A 210 -7.02 -19.91 -0.78
C GLU A 210 -5.73 -20.23 -0.01
N GLN A 211 -4.57 -19.82 -0.49
CA GLN A 211 -3.31 -19.97 0.23
C GLN A 211 -3.28 -19.09 1.50
N MET A 212 -3.81 -17.87 1.42
CA MET A 212 -3.99 -17.00 2.59
C MET A 212 -4.93 -17.65 3.61
N ARG A 213 -6.06 -18.22 3.17
CA ARG A 213 -7.03 -18.93 4.00
C ARG A 213 -6.37 -20.05 4.81
N ILE A 214 -5.54 -20.87 4.16
CA ILE A 214 -4.82 -21.97 4.81
C ILE A 214 -3.89 -21.46 5.92
N GLU A 215 -3.19 -20.34 5.71
CA GLU A 215 -2.32 -19.74 6.73
C GLU A 215 -3.13 -19.13 7.89
N LEU A 216 -4.26 -18.50 7.58
CA LEU A 216 -5.13 -17.88 8.59
C LEU A 216 -5.87 -18.91 9.45
N GLU A 217 -6.11 -20.12 8.93
CA GLU A 217 -6.80 -21.21 9.64
C GLU A 217 -5.93 -21.89 10.72
N LYS A 218 -4.59 -21.77 10.61
CA LYS A 218 -3.67 -22.41 11.57
C LYS A 218 -3.88 -21.89 12.99
N GLU A 219 -3.86 -22.74 13.98
CA GLU A 219 -3.94 -22.38 15.40
C GLU A 219 -2.58 -21.93 15.94
N ILE A 220 -2.07 -20.80 15.47
CA ILE A 220 -0.81 -20.19 15.85
C ILE A 220 -1.02 -18.69 16.17
N PRO A 221 -0.09 -18.06 16.91
CA PRO A 221 -0.19 -16.63 17.22
C PRO A 221 -0.31 -15.74 15.98
N ILE A 222 -1.02 -14.62 16.09
CA ILE A 222 -1.22 -13.63 15.02
C ILE A 222 0.12 -13.21 14.39
N LYS A 223 1.15 -13.00 15.20
CA LYS A 223 2.48 -12.65 14.72
C LYS A 223 3.06 -13.72 13.79
N GLU A 224 2.96 -14.99 14.17
CA GLU A 224 3.46 -16.09 13.33
C GLU A 224 2.66 -16.24 12.02
N LYS A 225 1.34 -15.96 12.04
CA LYS A 225 0.53 -15.92 10.81
C LYS A 225 1.02 -14.83 9.85
N VAL A 226 1.31 -13.63 10.35
CA VAL A 226 1.86 -12.52 9.55
C VAL A 226 3.20 -12.92 8.94
N ASP A 227 4.13 -13.43 9.77
CA ASP A 227 5.45 -13.84 9.30
C ASP A 227 5.37 -14.98 8.27
N ASN A 228 4.43 -15.92 8.44
CA ASN A 228 4.19 -17.00 7.48
C ASN A 228 3.64 -16.49 6.14
N LEU A 229 2.65 -15.60 6.15
CA LEU A 229 2.09 -15.01 4.93
C LEU A 229 3.18 -14.30 4.11
N ILE A 230 4.01 -13.49 4.76
CA ILE A 230 5.16 -12.83 4.12
C ILE A 230 6.14 -13.86 3.56
N ASN A 231 6.46 -14.89 4.32
CA ASN A 231 7.37 -15.95 3.88
C ASN A 231 6.83 -16.72 2.67
N GLU A 232 5.53 -17.03 2.63
CA GLU A 232 4.90 -17.69 1.47
C GLU A 232 4.95 -16.81 0.22
N ALA A 233 4.66 -15.51 0.33
CA ALA A 233 4.80 -14.57 -0.78
C ALA A 233 6.26 -14.47 -1.26
N ASN A 234 7.24 -14.43 -0.36
CA ASN A 234 8.65 -14.46 -0.70
C ASN A 234 9.07 -15.75 -1.42
N LYS A 235 8.58 -16.92 -0.97
CA LYS A 235 8.81 -18.21 -1.64
C LYS A 235 8.18 -18.28 -3.03
N ALA A 236 7.06 -17.60 -3.24
CA ALA A 236 6.39 -17.49 -4.54
C ALA A 236 7.10 -16.51 -5.49
N GLY A 237 8.15 -15.82 -5.02
CA GLY A 237 9.00 -14.97 -5.85
C GLY A 237 9.30 -13.60 -5.26
N GLY A 238 8.49 -13.09 -4.31
CA GLY A 238 8.72 -11.82 -3.62
C GLY A 238 9.02 -10.66 -4.58
N LYS A 239 8.18 -10.46 -5.58
CA LYS A 239 8.47 -9.53 -6.68
C LYS A 239 8.37 -8.07 -6.27
N ASP A 240 7.58 -7.79 -5.23
CA ASP A 240 7.37 -6.46 -4.69
C ASP A 240 7.59 -6.41 -3.17
N ASN A 241 7.46 -5.23 -2.57
CA ASN A 241 7.36 -5.04 -1.14
C ASN A 241 6.10 -5.75 -0.63
N ILE A 242 6.17 -6.42 0.51
CA ILE A 242 5.11 -7.26 1.04
C ILE A 242 4.70 -6.74 2.41
N THR A 243 3.51 -6.18 2.52
CA THR A 243 2.98 -5.67 3.78
C THR A 243 1.74 -6.45 4.19
N VAL A 244 1.72 -6.89 5.45
CA VAL A 244 0.63 -7.65 6.04
C VAL A 244 0.29 -7.09 7.42
N VAL A 245 -0.99 -6.79 7.65
CA VAL A 245 -1.52 -6.43 8.96
C VAL A 245 -2.69 -7.34 9.29
N LEU A 246 -2.65 -8.00 10.43
CA LEU A 246 -3.74 -8.83 10.94
C LEU A 246 -4.36 -8.21 12.19
N VAL A 247 -5.69 -8.27 12.28
CA VAL A 247 -6.46 -7.95 13.49
C VAL A 247 -7.39 -9.13 13.77
N GLY A 248 -7.13 -9.88 14.84
CA GLY A 248 -7.88 -11.08 15.19
C GLY A 248 -8.83 -10.83 16.37
N SER A 249 -10.10 -11.20 16.21
CA SER A 249 -11.11 -11.19 17.27
C SER A 249 -11.22 -12.59 17.88
N ILE A 250 -10.65 -12.80 19.07
CA ILE A 250 -10.70 -14.10 19.77
C ILE A 250 -11.74 -14.01 20.89
N ASP A 251 -12.76 -14.88 20.88
CA ASP A 251 -13.67 -14.97 22.04
C ASP A 251 -12.95 -15.58 23.23
N SER A 252 -13.16 -14.99 24.40
CA SER A 252 -12.53 -15.36 25.68
C SER A 252 -12.81 -16.80 26.13
N GLU A 253 -13.75 -17.52 25.51
CA GLU A 253 -14.04 -18.90 25.84
C GLU A 253 -12.96 -19.89 25.33
N CYS A 254 -12.22 -19.54 24.26
CA CYS A 254 -11.10 -20.35 23.77
C CYS A 254 -9.83 -20.24 24.62
N LEU A 255 -9.61 -19.16 25.35
CA LEU A 255 -8.40 -18.96 26.16
C LEU A 255 -8.42 -19.74 27.49
N SER A 256 -9.60 -20.13 27.99
CA SER A 256 -9.73 -20.84 29.27
C SER A 256 -9.33 -22.33 29.19
N GLN A 257 -9.09 -22.89 28.03
CA GLN A 257 -8.67 -24.28 27.88
C GLN A 257 -7.16 -24.48 27.82
N ASN A 258 -6.39 -23.45 27.49
CA ASN A 258 -4.92 -23.53 27.35
C ASN A 258 -4.12 -23.08 28.60
N GLU A 259 -4.78 -22.46 29.59
CA GLU A 259 -4.06 -22.04 30.84
C GLU A 259 -3.81 -23.17 31.83
N ASN A 260 -4.38 -24.36 31.63
CA ASN A 260 -4.23 -25.49 32.54
C ASN A 260 -3.01 -26.39 32.24
N ASP A 261 -2.24 -26.14 31.19
CA ASP A 261 -1.10 -26.97 30.79
C ASP A 261 0.27 -26.28 30.97
N ILE A 262 0.33 -25.13 31.65
CA ILE A 262 1.62 -24.53 32.01
C ILE A 262 2.05 -25.10 33.40
N GLU A 263 2.81 -26.18 33.36
CA GLU A 263 3.59 -26.65 34.53
C GLU A 263 4.50 -25.51 35.00
N GLU A 264 4.46 -25.26 36.32
CA GLU A 264 5.33 -24.32 37.04
C GLU A 264 6.82 -24.63 36.75
N GLU A 265 7.48 -23.88 35.88
CA GLU A 265 8.93 -23.85 35.86
C GLU A 265 9.43 -23.09 37.10
N GLN A 266 10.19 -23.79 37.93
CA GLN A 266 10.84 -23.28 39.16
C GLN A 266 11.80 -22.13 38.83
N PRO A 267 11.95 -21.14 39.73
CA PRO A 267 12.82 -19.97 39.49
C PRO A 267 14.28 -20.38 39.34
N VAL A 268 14.87 -20.05 38.21
CA VAL A 268 16.27 -20.21 37.90
C VAL A 268 17.08 -19.26 38.78
N THR A 269 17.99 -19.83 39.55
CA THR A 269 18.95 -19.20 40.44
C THR A 269 19.75 -18.07 39.77
N GLU A 270 20.01 -17.01 40.55
CA GLU A 270 20.84 -15.85 40.20
C GLU A 270 22.14 -16.22 39.48
N ILE A 271 22.36 -15.63 38.32
CA ILE A 271 23.67 -15.69 37.64
C ILE A 271 24.50 -14.50 38.14
N HIS A 272 25.57 -14.82 38.85
CA HIS A 272 26.66 -13.90 39.24
C HIS A 272 27.28 -13.30 37.97
N ILE A 273 27.15 -11.99 37.78
CA ILE A 273 27.88 -11.24 36.78
C ILE A 273 29.29 -10.98 37.29
N THR A 274 30.27 -11.71 36.75
CA THR A 274 31.70 -11.38 36.91
C THR A 274 32.04 -10.31 35.89
N GLU A 275 32.51 -9.16 36.36
CA GLU A 275 33.04 -8.06 35.56
C GLU A 275 34.25 -8.52 34.73
N ILE A 276 34.17 -8.31 33.41
CA ILE A 276 35.29 -8.47 32.46
C ILE A 276 35.95 -7.11 32.30
N PRO A 277 37.30 -6.98 32.45
CA PRO A 277 38.00 -5.70 32.30
C PRO A 277 37.91 -5.18 30.85
N VAL A 278 37.61 -3.90 30.72
CA VAL A 278 37.62 -3.18 29.45
C VAL A 278 39.07 -2.94 29.05
N ASP A 279 39.49 -3.51 27.94
CA ASP A 279 40.78 -3.23 27.34
C ASP A 279 40.59 -2.14 26.27
N ASP A 280 41.14 -0.97 26.53
CA ASP A 280 41.19 0.19 25.65
C ASP A 280 42.21 -0.02 24.54
N ALA A 281 41.80 -0.47 23.36
CA ALA A 281 42.55 -0.21 22.13
C ALA A 281 41.77 -0.67 20.86
N HIS A 282 41.05 0.23 20.22
CA HIS A 282 40.99 0.20 18.76
C HIS A 282 40.69 1.60 18.18
N THR A 283 41.78 2.19 17.77
CA THR A 283 41.92 3.38 16.95
C THR A 283 41.05 3.29 15.66
N LYS A 284 40.22 4.29 15.43
CA LYS A 284 39.46 4.48 14.19
C LYS A 284 40.40 4.67 13.00
N SER A 285 40.47 3.68 12.13
CA SER A 285 41.03 3.84 10.79
C SER A 285 40.02 4.55 9.88
N ARG A 286 40.14 5.85 9.75
CA ARG A 286 39.51 6.64 8.67
C ARG A 286 40.28 6.38 7.37
N THR A 287 39.74 5.60 6.45
CA THR A 287 40.22 5.56 5.07
C THR A 287 39.97 6.91 4.40
N LYS A 288 41.02 7.72 4.27
CA LYS A 288 41.05 8.91 3.42
C LYS A 288 40.95 8.44 1.96
N VAL A 289 39.80 8.69 1.31
CA VAL A 289 39.70 8.62 -0.14
C VAL A 289 40.60 9.72 -0.71
N SER A 290 41.63 9.31 -1.46
CA SER A 290 42.61 10.22 -2.06
C SER A 290 41.90 11.10 -3.09
N THR A 291 41.89 12.39 -2.86
CA THR A 291 41.39 13.45 -3.78
C THR A 291 42.03 13.39 -5.16
N SER A 292 43.20 12.77 -5.30
CA SER A 292 43.93 12.57 -6.57
C SER A 292 43.13 11.70 -7.57
N ARG A 293 42.37 10.72 -7.14
CA ARG A 293 41.59 9.86 -8.08
C ARG A 293 40.36 10.58 -8.65
N ILE A 294 39.72 11.45 -7.90
CA ILE A 294 38.58 12.26 -8.37
C ILE A 294 39.03 13.26 -9.43
N PHE A 295 40.19 13.93 -9.22
CA PHE A 295 40.76 14.85 -10.20
C PHE A 295 41.14 14.16 -11.52
N SER A 296 41.66 12.95 -11.48
CA SER A 296 42.02 12.20 -12.69
C SER A 296 40.78 11.82 -13.55
N ILE A 297 39.66 11.47 -12.93
CA ILE A 297 38.42 11.14 -13.66
C ILE A 297 37.83 12.39 -14.34
N ILE A 298 37.84 13.53 -13.66
CA ILE A 298 37.34 14.80 -14.22
C ILE A 298 38.22 15.25 -15.40
N LEU A 299 39.54 15.15 -15.30
CA LEU A 299 40.46 15.49 -16.39
C LEU A 299 40.29 14.62 -17.62
N ILE A 300 40.07 13.30 -17.47
CA ILE A 300 39.83 12.40 -18.57
C ILE A 300 38.49 12.70 -19.28
N SER A 301 37.45 13.04 -18.52
CA SER A 301 36.15 13.43 -19.08
C SER A 301 36.24 14.72 -19.91
N ILE A 302 36.96 15.75 -19.43
CA ILE A 302 37.18 16.99 -20.16
C ILE A 302 38.01 16.74 -21.43
N PHE A 303 39.03 15.90 -21.35
CA PHE A 303 39.88 15.56 -22.50
C PHE A 303 39.10 14.84 -23.61
N LEU A 304 38.18 13.93 -23.27
CA LEU A 304 37.35 13.25 -24.27
C LEU A 304 36.34 14.22 -24.94
N VAL A 305 35.80 15.20 -24.21
CA VAL A 305 34.90 16.21 -24.79
C VAL A 305 35.71 17.13 -25.78
N VAL A 306 36.91 17.52 -25.43
CA VAL A 306 37.76 18.34 -26.31
C VAL A 306 38.18 17.58 -27.57
N ILE A 307 38.55 16.32 -27.48
CA ILE A 307 38.86 15.49 -28.66
C ILE A 307 37.62 15.34 -29.56
N GLY A 308 36.41 15.14 -28.99
CA GLY A 308 35.15 15.08 -29.74
C GLY A 308 34.87 16.37 -30.51
N TYR A 309 35.17 17.53 -29.89
CA TYR A 309 35.03 18.82 -30.55
C TYR A 309 36.03 19.03 -31.71
N PHE A 310 37.30 18.62 -31.57
CA PHE A 310 38.33 18.77 -32.58
C PHE A 310 38.14 17.79 -33.76
N LEU A 311 37.70 16.55 -33.51
CA LEU A 311 37.45 15.56 -34.56
C LEU A 311 36.14 15.87 -35.34
N GLY A 312 35.14 16.51 -34.71
CA GLY A 312 33.92 16.96 -35.40
C GLY A 312 34.12 18.18 -36.30
N GLY A 313 35.17 18.96 -36.09
CA GLY A 313 35.54 20.14 -36.90
C GLY A 313 36.23 19.81 -38.27
N PHE A 314 36.73 18.58 -38.44
CA PHE A 314 37.50 18.22 -39.62
C PHE A 314 36.70 17.55 -40.77
N THR A 315 35.46 17.15 -40.49
CA THR A 315 34.60 16.50 -41.47
C THR A 315 33.33 17.30 -41.71
N GLY A 316 33.33 18.46 -42.20
CA GLY A 316 32.27 19.33 -42.71
C GLY A 316 30.80 18.89 -42.67
N HIS A 317 30.46 17.86 -41.93
CA HIS A 317 29.10 17.39 -41.66
C HIS A 317 28.80 17.53 -40.19
N ARG A 318 27.94 18.46 -39.83
CA ARG A 318 27.27 18.52 -38.53
C ARG A 318 26.35 17.31 -38.37
N VAL A 319 26.88 16.18 -37.96
CA VAL A 319 26.09 15.06 -37.48
C VAL A 319 25.80 15.34 -36.01
N LEU A 320 24.74 16.04 -35.72
CA LEU A 320 24.13 16.01 -34.39
C LEU A 320 23.69 14.56 -34.16
N PRO A 321 24.07 13.91 -33.06
CA PRO A 321 23.63 12.54 -32.81
C PRO A 321 22.12 12.51 -32.65
N THR A 322 21.46 11.82 -33.57
CA THR A 322 20.00 11.62 -33.67
C THR A 322 19.42 10.90 -32.43
N ILE A 323 20.23 10.59 -31.46
CA ILE A 323 19.84 9.92 -30.20
C ILE A 323 19.23 10.91 -29.20
N PHE A 324 19.61 12.21 -29.24
CA PHE A 324 19.09 13.20 -28.29
C PHE A 324 17.76 13.85 -28.73
N THR A 325 17.40 13.75 -30.01
CA THR A 325 16.16 14.35 -30.52
C THR A 325 14.96 13.40 -30.48
N LYS A 326 15.15 12.10 -30.21
CA LYS A 326 14.04 11.16 -30.07
C LYS A 326 13.46 11.06 -28.64
N SER A 327 14.16 11.61 -27.66
CA SER A 327 13.69 11.62 -26.26
C SER A 327 12.90 12.88 -25.87
N LEU A 328 12.96 13.95 -26.69
CA LEU A 328 12.28 15.22 -26.39
C LEU A 328 11.01 15.50 -27.23
N GLN A 329 10.54 14.50 -27.99
CA GLN A 329 9.36 14.66 -28.83
C GLN A 329 8.21 13.70 -28.48
N LYS A 330 8.19 13.15 -27.26
CA LYS A 330 7.15 12.22 -26.84
C LYS A 330 6.23 12.75 -25.72
N ASP A 331 6.49 13.92 -25.17
CA ASP A 331 5.70 14.46 -24.06
C ASP A 331 5.32 15.93 -24.30
N THR A 332 4.54 16.19 -25.33
CA THR A 332 3.64 17.36 -25.34
C THR A 332 2.65 17.19 -26.49
N ILE A 333 1.70 16.27 -26.33
CA ILE A 333 0.40 16.43 -26.99
C ILE A 333 -0.46 17.15 -25.96
N ILE A 334 -0.43 18.46 -25.99
CA ILE A 334 -1.52 19.27 -25.44
C ILE A 334 -2.70 19.05 -26.41
N VAL A 335 -3.55 18.10 -26.08
CA VAL A 335 -4.87 18.00 -26.69
C VAL A 335 -5.72 19.03 -25.96
N GLU A 336 -5.86 20.22 -26.54
CA GLU A 336 -6.98 21.08 -26.16
C GLU A 336 -8.28 20.28 -26.41
N PRO A 337 -9.15 20.14 -25.38
CA PRO A 337 -10.42 19.46 -25.59
C PRO A 337 -11.23 20.28 -26.58
N THR A 338 -11.32 19.81 -27.82
CA THR A 338 -12.29 20.37 -28.75
C THR A 338 -13.68 20.04 -28.24
N ASP A 339 -14.55 21.03 -28.17
CA ASP A 339 -15.95 20.92 -27.70
C ASP A 339 -16.74 19.75 -28.33
N SER A 340 -16.32 19.26 -29.48
CA SER A 340 -16.89 18.12 -30.17
C SER A 340 -16.72 16.79 -29.45
N LEU A 341 -15.55 16.54 -28.80
CA LEU A 341 -15.28 15.28 -28.05
C LEU A 341 -16.11 15.20 -26.78
N VAL A 342 -16.30 16.34 -26.10
CA VAL A 342 -17.15 16.43 -24.89
C VAL A 342 -18.61 16.21 -25.22
N ILE A 343 -19.07 16.65 -26.41
CA ILE A 343 -20.45 16.45 -26.90
C ILE A 343 -20.67 14.97 -27.27
N GLU A 344 -19.69 14.29 -27.83
CA GLU A 344 -19.78 12.86 -28.17
C GLU A 344 -19.81 11.98 -26.92
N LEU A 345 -18.94 12.23 -25.93
CA LEU A 345 -18.96 11.55 -24.63
C LEU A 345 -20.26 11.80 -23.85
N ARG A 346 -20.84 12.99 -23.91
CA ARG A 346 -22.14 13.27 -23.28
C ARG A 346 -23.31 12.56 -24.00
N LYS A 347 -23.24 12.35 -25.32
CA LYS A 347 -24.24 11.54 -26.04
C LYS A 347 -24.18 10.08 -25.63
N ASP A 348 -23.00 9.50 -25.53
CA ASP A 348 -22.82 8.10 -25.13
C ASP A 348 -23.33 7.85 -23.70
N THR A 349 -23.04 8.75 -22.74
CA THR A 349 -23.57 8.64 -21.37
C THR A 349 -25.09 8.80 -21.30
N THR A 350 -25.69 9.62 -22.14
CA THR A 350 -27.14 9.81 -22.18
C THR A 350 -27.84 8.56 -22.75
N GLU A 351 -27.25 7.93 -23.76
CA GLU A 351 -27.73 6.66 -24.33
C GLU A 351 -27.58 5.49 -23.33
N LEU A 352 -26.48 5.43 -22.62
CA LEU A 352 -26.25 4.46 -21.55
C LEU A 352 -27.29 4.58 -20.41
N HIS A 353 -27.57 5.80 -19.96
CA HIS A 353 -28.61 6.04 -18.96
C HIS A 353 -30.01 5.67 -19.43
N LYS A 354 -30.29 5.75 -20.75
CA LYS A 354 -31.55 5.31 -21.33
C LYS A 354 -31.67 3.78 -21.29
N ILE A 355 -30.61 3.06 -21.67
CA ILE A 355 -30.56 1.60 -21.65
C ILE A 355 -30.70 1.07 -20.22
N ILE A 356 -30.07 1.72 -19.23
CA ILE A 356 -30.19 1.34 -17.81
C ILE A 356 -31.63 1.50 -17.35
N ARG A 357 -32.31 2.62 -17.63
CA ARG A 357 -33.72 2.82 -17.25
C ARG A 357 -34.69 1.82 -17.93
N GLU A 358 -34.41 1.44 -19.16
CA GLU A 358 -35.20 0.41 -19.86
C GLU A 358 -35.03 -0.97 -19.23
N LYS A 359 -33.79 -1.33 -18.78
CA LYS A 359 -33.53 -2.56 -18.02
C LYS A 359 -34.21 -2.57 -16.66
N ASP A 360 -34.14 -1.50 -15.90
CA ASP A 360 -34.78 -1.39 -14.59
C ASP A 360 -36.31 -1.54 -14.71
N SER A 361 -36.91 -0.94 -15.73
CA SER A 361 -38.33 -1.08 -16.02
C SER A 361 -38.72 -2.52 -16.40
N LEU A 362 -37.85 -3.27 -17.08
CA LEU A 362 -38.07 -4.69 -17.41
C LEU A 362 -37.93 -5.58 -16.16
N ILE A 363 -36.98 -5.27 -15.29
CA ILE A 363 -36.78 -6.02 -14.03
C ILE A 363 -38.00 -5.83 -13.10
N ASP A 364 -38.52 -4.61 -13.02
CA ASP A 364 -39.70 -4.34 -12.20
C ASP A 364 -40.97 -5.00 -12.79
N ALA A 365 -41.08 -5.11 -14.11
CA ALA A 365 -42.16 -5.84 -14.76
C ALA A 365 -42.10 -7.37 -14.52
N LEU A 366 -40.87 -7.94 -14.39
CA LEU A 366 -40.68 -9.36 -14.11
C LEU A 366 -40.89 -9.72 -12.62
N LYS A 367 -40.82 -8.76 -11.69
CA LYS A 367 -41.12 -8.96 -10.26
C LYS A 367 -42.61 -8.98 -9.94
N VAL A 368 -43.46 -8.62 -10.88
CA VAL A 368 -44.93 -8.51 -10.72
C VAL A 368 -45.65 -9.73 -11.32
N GLN A 369 -44.94 -10.66 -11.95
CA GLN A 369 -45.44 -12.00 -12.37
C GLN A 369 -44.91 -13.08 -11.41
#